data_9c8b68072411f4bbc190ac3f8ef769bd
#
_entry.id   9c8b68072411f4bbc190ac3f8ef769bd
#
_cell.length_a   1.000
_cell.length_b   1.000
_cell.length_c   1.000
_cell.angle_alpha   90.00
_cell.angle_beta   90.00
_cell.angle_gamma   90.00
#
_symmetry.space_group_name_H-M   'P 1'
#
loop_
_entity.id
_entity.type
_entity.pdbx_description
1 polymer ?
#
loop_
_entity_poly.entity_id
_entity_poly.type
_entity_poly.pdbx_seq_one_letter_code
_entity_poly.pdbx_strand_id
1 'polypeptide(L)'
;MNVTITIMTAVLLLTLFSPFGVYYGVKIAKKKDYKAHRKIQNIIFIVCVVGVLALEGLIRSEGGSGSLASSSNFYDTKFFKITLYSHIIVAILSYLLWAILIIISNIKFQKSLPGKLSKFHKTTGYIIFGGLIYTAITALAVYLMTLNLI
;
A
#
# COMPACT_ATOMS: atom_id res chain seq x y z
N MET A 1 -18.77 9.70 -15.27
CA MET A 1 -18.09 8.67 -14.47
C MET A 1 -18.30 9.01 -13.01
N ASN A 2 -18.74 8.07 -12.18
CA ASN A 2 -18.99 8.32 -10.76
C ASN A 2 -17.65 8.67 -10.06
N VAL A 3 -17.61 9.78 -9.30
CA VAL A 3 -16.42 10.25 -8.57
C VAL A 3 -15.82 9.13 -7.71
N THR A 4 -16.69 8.35 -7.07
CA THR A 4 -16.29 7.20 -6.23
C THR A 4 -15.47 6.18 -7.03
N ILE A 5 -15.95 5.76 -8.20
CA ILE A 5 -15.25 4.81 -9.06
C ILE A 5 -13.92 5.40 -9.55
N THR A 6 -13.89 6.70 -9.87
CA THR A 6 -12.66 7.38 -10.30
C THR A 6 -11.58 7.33 -9.22
N ILE A 7 -11.93 7.66 -7.96
CA ILE A 7 -11.00 7.63 -6.83
C ILE A 7 -10.56 6.20 -6.54
N MET A 8 -11.49 5.24 -6.51
CA MET A 8 -11.18 3.83 -6.32
C MET A 8 -10.19 3.32 -7.38
N THR A 9 -10.41 3.67 -8.65
CA THR A 9 -9.51 3.28 -9.76
C THR A 9 -8.14 3.94 -9.62
N ALA A 10 -8.08 5.23 -9.30
CA ALA A 10 -6.81 5.93 -9.10
C ALA A 10 -5.99 5.33 -7.97
N VAL A 11 -6.63 5.02 -6.84
CA VAL A 11 -5.94 4.38 -5.70
C VAL A 11 -5.56 2.93 -6.01
N LEU A 12 -6.38 2.19 -6.75
CA LEU A 12 -6.01 0.87 -7.24
C LEU A 12 -4.74 0.92 -8.08
N LEU A 13 -4.65 1.85 -9.04
CA LEU A 13 -3.45 2.02 -9.87
C LEU A 13 -2.23 2.37 -9.01
N LEU A 14 -2.37 3.29 -8.05
CA LEU A 14 -1.31 3.59 -7.08
C LEU A 14 -0.85 2.35 -6.34
N THR A 15 -1.79 1.54 -5.85
CA THR A 15 -1.49 0.32 -5.10
C THR A 15 -0.79 -0.73 -5.97
N LEU A 16 -1.21 -0.88 -7.24
CA LEU A 16 -0.59 -1.81 -8.20
C LEU A 16 0.83 -1.39 -8.60
N PHE A 17 1.08 -0.08 -8.74
CA PHE A 17 2.38 0.42 -9.17
C PHE A 17 3.36 0.68 -8.02
N SER A 18 2.90 0.84 -6.78
CA SER A 18 3.76 1.11 -5.63
C SER A 18 4.86 0.06 -5.40
N PRO A 19 4.64 -1.26 -5.53
CA PRO A 19 5.71 -2.25 -5.39
C PRO A 19 6.83 -2.06 -6.42
N PHE A 20 6.50 -1.68 -7.65
CA PHE A 20 7.51 -1.41 -8.68
C PHE A 20 8.37 -0.20 -8.35
N GLY A 21 7.76 0.87 -7.84
CA GLY A 21 8.47 2.05 -7.37
C GLY A 21 9.39 1.75 -6.18
N VAL A 22 8.89 0.99 -5.20
CA VAL A 22 9.70 0.53 -4.05
C VAL A 22 10.88 -0.32 -4.52
N TYR A 23 10.64 -1.27 -5.43
CA TYR A 23 11.69 -2.11 -6.02
C TYR A 23 12.75 -1.29 -6.76
N TYR A 24 12.32 -0.28 -7.55
CA TYR A 24 13.24 0.64 -8.20
C TYR A 24 14.12 1.38 -7.19
N GLY A 25 13.54 1.88 -6.10
CA GLY A 25 14.30 2.49 -5.02
C GLY A 25 15.32 1.52 -4.38
N VAL A 26 14.97 0.24 -4.22
CA VAL A 26 15.90 -0.79 -3.74
C VAL A 26 17.07 -1.01 -4.73
N LYS A 27 16.80 -1.01 -6.04
CA LYS A 27 17.88 -1.09 -7.05
C LYS A 27 18.87 0.06 -6.94
N ILE A 28 18.38 1.27 -6.66
CA ILE A 28 19.23 2.46 -6.45
C ILE A 28 20.08 2.30 -5.19
N ALA A 29 19.50 1.79 -4.09
CA ALA A 29 20.26 1.49 -2.87
C ALA A 29 21.40 0.46 -3.10
N LYS A 30 21.17 -0.54 -3.96
CA LYS A 30 22.22 -1.49 -4.35
C LYS A 30 23.39 -0.85 -5.09
N LYS A 31 23.16 0.28 -5.77
CA LYS A 31 24.22 1.12 -6.38
C LYS A 31 24.87 2.08 -5.36
N LYS A 32 24.56 1.94 -4.07
CA LYS A 32 25.05 2.79 -2.97
C LYS A 32 24.60 4.25 -3.01
N ASP A 33 23.62 4.59 -3.86
CA ASP A 33 23.00 5.92 -3.86
C ASP A 33 21.85 5.97 -2.82
N TYR A 34 22.25 6.04 -1.55
CA TYR A 34 21.32 6.02 -0.42
C TYR A 34 20.49 7.31 -0.32
N LYS A 35 21.00 8.44 -0.85
CA LYS A 35 20.24 9.71 -0.87
C LYS A 35 19.05 9.62 -1.83
N ALA A 36 19.29 9.14 -3.04
CA ALA A 36 18.22 8.95 -4.02
C ALA A 36 17.23 7.87 -3.56
N HIS A 37 17.71 6.75 -3.02
CA HIS A 37 16.86 5.71 -2.42
C HIS A 37 15.91 6.30 -1.37
N ARG A 38 16.44 7.05 -0.40
CA ARG A 38 15.66 7.69 0.66
C ARG A 38 14.59 8.64 0.08
N LYS A 39 14.98 9.49 -0.86
CA LYS A 39 14.05 10.44 -1.52
C LYS A 39 12.89 9.71 -2.20
N ILE A 40 13.21 8.69 -2.99
CA ILE A 40 12.20 7.90 -3.73
C ILE A 40 11.25 7.20 -2.76
N GLN A 41 11.78 6.53 -1.72
CA GLN A 41 10.95 5.83 -0.73
C GLN A 41 10.01 6.79 0.01
N ASN A 42 10.50 7.97 0.40
CA ASN A 42 9.67 8.99 1.05
C ASN A 42 8.55 9.49 0.13
N ILE A 43 8.85 9.77 -1.14
CA ILE A 43 7.85 10.25 -2.11
C ILE A 43 6.77 9.20 -2.32
N ILE A 44 7.16 7.94 -2.59
CA ILE A 44 6.20 6.87 -2.83
C ILE A 44 5.32 6.66 -1.59
N PHE A 45 5.92 6.62 -0.41
CA PHE A 45 5.19 6.47 0.85
C PHE A 45 4.14 7.57 1.04
N ILE A 46 4.53 8.85 0.88
CA ILE A 46 3.63 9.99 1.06
C ILE A 46 2.48 9.93 0.04
N VAL A 47 2.78 9.68 -1.24
CA VAL A 47 1.76 9.59 -2.29
C VAL A 47 0.76 8.46 -1.99
N CYS A 48 1.26 7.29 -1.58
CA CYS A 48 0.41 6.15 -1.23
C CYS A 48 -0.45 6.45 0.01
N VAL A 49 0.11 7.05 1.06
CA VAL A 49 -0.65 7.40 2.28
C VAL A 49 -1.75 8.41 1.95
N VAL A 50 -1.45 9.46 1.18
CA VAL A 50 -2.45 10.44 0.75
C VAL A 50 -3.57 9.76 -0.05
N GLY A 51 -3.22 8.88 -1.00
CA GLY A 51 -4.20 8.13 -1.78
C GLY A 51 -5.10 7.25 -0.91
N VAL A 52 -4.51 6.50 0.02
CA VAL A 52 -5.27 5.62 0.95
C VAL A 52 -6.17 6.43 1.87
N LEU A 53 -5.70 7.56 2.42
CA LEU A 53 -6.53 8.42 3.27
C LEU A 53 -7.68 9.05 2.50
N ALA A 54 -7.46 9.46 1.24
CA ALA A 54 -8.52 9.97 0.37
C ALA A 54 -9.59 8.90 0.10
N LEU A 55 -9.16 7.66 -0.18
CA LEU A 55 -10.09 6.54 -0.37
C LEU A 55 -10.84 6.20 0.92
N GLU A 56 -10.17 6.15 2.06
CA GLU A 56 -10.80 5.87 3.35
C GLU A 56 -11.84 6.94 3.71
N GLY A 57 -11.51 8.22 3.49
CA GLY A 57 -12.47 9.32 3.67
C GLY A 57 -13.70 9.16 2.79
N LEU A 58 -13.52 8.79 1.52
CA LEU A 58 -14.61 8.51 0.61
C LEU A 58 -15.45 7.30 1.08
N ILE A 59 -14.82 6.19 1.43
CA ILE A 59 -15.50 4.99 1.94
C ILE A 59 -16.39 5.34 3.14
N ARG A 60 -15.88 6.15 4.06
CA ARG A 60 -16.65 6.59 5.25
C ARG A 60 -17.81 7.50 4.88
N SER A 61 -17.63 8.42 3.93
CA SER A 61 -18.70 9.31 3.48
C SER A 61 -19.84 8.56 2.78
N GLU A 62 -19.55 7.41 2.18
CA GLU A 62 -20.54 6.54 1.51
C GLU A 62 -21.16 5.48 2.45
N GLY A 63 -20.92 5.57 3.76
CA GLY A 63 -21.48 4.64 4.76
C GLY A 63 -20.65 3.38 5.03
N GLY A 64 -19.39 3.37 4.60
CA GLY A 64 -18.42 2.28 4.83
C GLY A 64 -18.24 1.34 3.65
N SER A 65 -17.25 0.44 3.76
CA SER A 65 -16.92 -0.52 2.70
C SER A 65 -18.08 -1.48 2.36
N GLY A 66 -18.94 -1.78 3.32
CA GLY A 66 -20.14 -2.58 3.11
C GLY A 66 -21.14 -1.91 2.17
N SER A 67 -21.34 -0.59 2.28
CA SER A 67 -22.29 0.13 1.41
C SER A 67 -21.78 0.21 -0.03
N LEU A 68 -20.50 0.43 -0.24
CA LEU A 68 -19.91 0.46 -1.60
C LEU A 68 -20.00 -0.90 -2.31
N ALA A 69 -19.88 -1.98 -1.55
CA ALA A 69 -19.93 -3.34 -2.10
C ALA A 69 -21.35 -3.96 -2.09
N SER A 70 -22.34 -3.30 -1.52
CA SER A 70 -23.70 -3.86 -1.33
C SER A 70 -24.40 -4.28 -2.62
N SER A 71 -24.08 -3.63 -3.75
CA SER A 71 -24.61 -3.96 -5.07
C SER A 71 -23.83 -5.08 -5.78
N SER A 72 -22.75 -5.60 -5.16
CA SER A 72 -21.95 -6.67 -5.75
C SER A 72 -22.62 -8.04 -5.57
N ASN A 73 -22.63 -8.83 -6.64
CA ASN A 73 -23.05 -10.24 -6.60
C ASN A 73 -22.22 -11.10 -5.64
N PHE A 74 -21.01 -10.64 -5.30
CA PHE A 74 -20.07 -11.34 -4.41
C PHE A 74 -20.22 -10.95 -2.94
N TYR A 75 -20.95 -9.87 -2.62
CA TYR A 75 -20.99 -9.25 -1.30
C TYR A 75 -21.22 -10.22 -0.14
N ASP A 76 -22.17 -11.16 -0.31
CA ASP A 76 -22.49 -12.16 0.72
C ASP A 76 -21.63 -13.41 0.71
N THR A 77 -20.73 -13.55 -0.27
CA THR A 77 -19.88 -14.73 -0.38
C THR A 77 -18.78 -14.72 0.68
N LYS A 78 -18.46 -15.92 1.20
CA LYS A 78 -17.31 -16.09 2.12
C LYS A 78 -15.99 -15.65 1.46
N PHE A 79 -15.84 -15.91 0.17
CA PHE A 79 -14.63 -15.54 -0.58
C PHE A 79 -14.40 -14.03 -0.58
N PHE A 80 -15.43 -13.24 -0.90
CA PHE A 80 -15.34 -11.79 -0.87
C PHE A 80 -14.96 -11.27 0.53
N LYS A 81 -15.68 -11.74 1.55
CA LYS A 81 -15.45 -11.31 2.95
C LYS A 81 -14.03 -11.64 3.42
N ILE A 82 -13.53 -12.84 3.15
CA ILE A 82 -12.17 -13.23 3.51
C ILE A 82 -11.14 -12.37 2.76
N THR A 83 -11.32 -12.17 1.45
CA THR A 83 -10.41 -11.35 0.64
C THR A 83 -10.39 -9.91 1.12
N LEU A 84 -11.56 -9.31 1.39
CA LEU A 84 -11.66 -7.93 1.87
C LEU A 84 -11.01 -7.76 3.24
N TYR A 85 -11.34 -8.62 4.22
CA TYR A 85 -10.78 -8.49 5.56
C TYR A 85 -9.27 -8.75 5.59
N SER A 86 -8.79 -9.77 4.87
CA SER A 86 -7.34 -10.02 4.78
C SER A 86 -6.62 -8.88 4.09
N HIS A 87 -7.20 -8.29 3.03
CA HIS A 87 -6.69 -7.09 2.37
C HIS A 87 -6.52 -5.94 3.37
N ILE A 88 -7.58 -5.62 4.12
CA ILE A 88 -7.56 -4.51 5.08
C ILE A 88 -6.50 -4.73 6.16
N ILE A 89 -6.46 -5.93 6.76
CA ILE A 89 -5.51 -6.25 7.83
C ILE A 89 -4.06 -6.14 7.32
N VAL A 90 -3.75 -6.76 6.19
CA VAL A 90 -2.39 -6.74 5.64
C VAL A 90 -2.00 -5.34 5.18
N ALA A 91 -2.92 -4.58 4.58
CA ALA A 91 -2.67 -3.20 4.21
C ALA A 91 -2.32 -2.35 5.44
N ILE A 92 -3.13 -2.37 6.49
CA ILE A 92 -2.88 -1.60 7.71
C ILE A 92 -1.52 -1.95 8.30
N LEU A 93 -1.21 -3.24 8.49
CA LEU A 93 0.06 -3.69 9.06
C LEU A 93 1.25 -3.27 8.18
N SER A 94 1.14 -3.39 6.87
CA SER A 94 2.20 -3.00 5.93
C SER A 94 2.47 -1.50 5.96
N TYR A 95 1.43 -0.67 5.95
CA TYR A 95 1.59 0.79 6.01
C TYR A 95 2.10 1.27 7.36
N LEU A 96 1.68 0.67 8.47
CA LEU A 96 2.22 0.98 9.80
C LEU A 96 3.71 0.63 9.90
N LEU A 97 4.10 -0.57 9.46
CA LEU A 97 5.52 -0.96 9.43
C LEU A 97 6.33 -0.04 8.51
N TRP A 98 5.76 0.35 7.36
CA TRP A 98 6.42 1.26 6.44
C TRP A 98 6.60 2.65 7.03
N ALA A 99 5.58 3.19 7.70
CA ALA A 99 5.68 4.46 8.42
C ALA A 99 6.80 4.44 9.46
N ILE A 100 6.83 3.39 10.30
CA ILE A 100 7.88 3.21 11.31
C ILE A 100 9.27 3.15 10.64
N LEU A 101 9.40 2.37 9.56
CA LEU A 101 10.67 2.21 8.86
C LEU A 101 11.13 3.53 8.22
N ILE A 102 10.22 4.31 7.61
CA ILE A 102 10.50 5.63 7.04
C ILE A 102 10.98 6.60 8.12
N ILE A 103 10.30 6.67 9.26
CA ILE A 103 10.67 7.55 10.38
C ILE A 103 12.06 7.18 10.90
N ILE A 104 12.28 5.92 11.23
CA ILE A 104 13.58 5.44 11.74
C ILE A 104 14.69 5.71 10.71
N SER A 105 14.43 5.42 9.43
CA SER A 105 15.42 5.61 8.37
C SER A 105 15.80 7.06 8.19
N ASN A 106 14.84 7.99 8.26
CA ASN A 106 15.13 9.42 8.16
C ASN A 106 15.93 9.95 9.36
N ILE A 107 15.60 9.50 10.58
CA ILE A 107 16.30 9.92 11.81
C ILE A 107 17.74 9.35 11.86
N LYS A 108 17.92 8.11 11.37
CA LYS A 108 19.19 7.38 11.45
C LYS A 108 20.06 7.50 10.20
N PHE A 109 19.60 8.25 9.19
CA PHE A 109 20.35 8.47 7.96
C PHE A 109 21.71 9.14 8.25
N GLN A 110 22.79 8.60 7.68
CA GLN A 110 24.18 9.01 7.90
C GLN A 110 24.72 8.83 9.34
N LYS A 111 23.92 8.29 10.26
CA LYS A 111 24.35 7.98 11.64
C LYS A 111 24.59 6.48 11.83
N SER A 112 23.60 5.67 11.52
CA SER A 112 23.62 4.21 11.61
C SER A 112 22.99 3.51 10.40
N LEU A 113 22.58 4.29 9.39
CA LEU A 113 22.18 3.85 8.05
C LEU A 113 22.94 4.64 6.98
N PRO A 114 23.72 3.97 6.12
CA PRO A 114 24.08 2.55 6.18
C PRO A 114 24.97 2.21 7.38
N GLY A 115 24.82 1.03 7.97
CA GLY A 115 25.62 0.58 9.12
C GLY A 115 24.88 -0.40 10.03
N LYS A 116 24.95 -0.19 11.34
CA LYS A 116 24.40 -1.12 12.36
C LYS A 116 22.92 -1.51 12.12
N LEU A 117 22.11 -0.60 11.63
CA LEU A 117 20.68 -0.84 11.37
C LEU A 117 20.39 -1.39 9.97
N SER A 118 21.38 -1.61 9.12
CA SER A 118 21.17 -2.06 7.74
C SER A 118 20.46 -3.41 7.65
N LYS A 119 20.77 -4.35 8.54
CA LYS A 119 20.11 -5.67 8.57
C LYS A 119 18.63 -5.53 8.91
N PHE A 120 18.31 -4.80 9.98
CA PHE A 120 16.94 -4.52 10.40
C PHE A 120 16.16 -3.81 9.27
N HIS A 121 16.74 -2.75 8.70
CA HIS A 121 16.12 -1.98 7.61
C HIS A 121 15.78 -2.87 6.40
N LYS A 122 16.73 -3.72 5.97
CA LYS A 122 16.51 -4.63 4.84
C LYS A 122 15.44 -5.66 5.14
N THR A 123 15.51 -6.33 6.28
CA THR A 123 14.53 -7.37 6.65
C THR A 123 13.11 -6.79 6.74
N THR A 124 12.96 -5.68 7.46
CA THR A 124 11.66 -4.99 7.56
C THR A 124 11.18 -4.50 6.20
N GLY A 125 12.08 -3.97 5.37
CA GLY A 125 11.76 -3.54 4.00
C GLY A 125 11.26 -4.69 3.13
N TYR A 126 11.82 -5.89 3.23
CA TYR A 126 11.31 -7.07 2.50
C TYR A 126 9.94 -7.53 3.00
N ILE A 127 9.68 -7.47 4.31
CA ILE A 127 8.35 -7.78 4.87
C ILE A 127 7.32 -6.80 4.33
N ILE A 128 7.61 -5.50 4.35
CA ILE A 128 6.75 -4.46 3.80
C ILE A 128 6.51 -4.70 2.31
N PHE A 129 7.55 -4.99 1.54
CA PHE A 129 7.44 -5.26 0.11
C PHE A 129 6.52 -6.44 -0.20
N GLY A 130 6.64 -7.55 0.54
CA GLY A 130 5.72 -8.68 0.45
C GLY A 130 4.28 -8.30 0.78
N GLY A 131 4.08 -7.50 1.83
CA GLY A 131 2.77 -6.95 2.22
C GLY A 131 2.17 -6.06 1.14
N LEU A 132 2.96 -5.20 0.49
CA LEU A 132 2.49 -4.35 -0.61
C LEU A 132 2.07 -5.16 -1.84
N ILE A 133 2.82 -6.22 -2.19
CA ILE A 133 2.43 -7.14 -3.28
C ILE A 133 1.11 -7.83 -2.95
N TYR A 134 0.97 -8.37 -1.75
CA TYR A 134 -0.27 -9.01 -1.30
C TYR A 134 -1.45 -8.03 -1.35
N THR A 135 -1.24 -6.81 -0.84
CA THR A 135 -2.24 -5.74 -0.85
C THR A 135 -2.64 -5.37 -2.28
N ALA A 136 -1.69 -5.30 -3.22
CA ALA A 136 -1.97 -4.99 -4.61
C ALA A 136 -2.83 -6.06 -5.29
N ILE A 137 -2.50 -7.34 -5.08
CA ILE A 137 -3.27 -8.47 -5.64
C ILE A 137 -4.69 -8.50 -5.07
N THR A 138 -4.82 -8.38 -3.76
CA THR A 138 -6.13 -8.42 -3.09
C THR A 138 -6.96 -7.17 -3.35
N ALA A 139 -6.33 -5.98 -3.51
CA ALA A 139 -7.01 -4.77 -3.93
C ALA A 139 -7.66 -4.93 -5.31
N LEU A 140 -6.91 -5.52 -6.27
CA LEU A 140 -7.44 -5.81 -7.59
C LEU A 140 -8.63 -6.77 -7.51
N ALA A 141 -8.51 -7.85 -6.75
CA ALA A 141 -9.60 -8.82 -6.58
C ALA A 141 -10.85 -8.17 -5.95
N VAL A 142 -10.69 -7.40 -4.87
CA VAL A 142 -11.80 -6.68 -4.22
C VAL A 142 -12.45 -5.68 -5.18
N TYR A 143 -11.64 -4.91 -5.93
CA TYR A 143 -12.14 -3.95 -6.91
C TYR A 143 -12.99 -4.61 -7.99
N LEU A 144 -12.48 -5.69 -8.61
CA LEU A 144 -13.19 -6.40 -9.68
C LEU A 144 -14.49 -7.02 -9.17
N MET A 145 -14.48 -7.61 -7.98
CA MET A 145 -15.69 -8.15 -7.35
C MET A 145 -16.70 -7.06 -6.98
N THR A 146 -16.24 -5.93 -6.44
CA THR A 146 -17.12 -4.82 -6.04
C THR A 146 -17.87 -4.24 -7.24
N LEU A 147 -17.24 -4.18 -8.40
CA LEU A 147 -17.84 -3.64 -9.63
C LEU A 147 -18.48 -4.72 -10.52
N ASN A 148 -18.56 -5.97 -10.08
CA ASN A 148 -19.09 -7.10 -10.87
C ASN A 148 -18.37 -7.26 -12.23
N LEU A 149 -17.06 -7.09 -12.28
CA LEU A 149 -16.24 -7.21 -13.49
C LEU A 149 -15.72 -8.65 -13.71
N ILE A 150 -15.94 -9.52 -12.74
CA ILE A 150 -15.65 -10.96 -12.78
C ILE A 150 -16.85 -11.72 -12.27
#